data_87a08a04a6189025e98d102cd38c965d
#
_entry.id   87a08a04a6189025e98d102cd38c965d
#
_cell.length_a   1.000
_cell.length_b   1.000
_cell.length_c   1.000
_cell.angle_alpha   90.00
_cell.angle_beta   90.00
_cell.angle_gamma   90.00
#
_symmetry.space_group_name_H-M   'P 1'
#
loop_
_entity.id
_entity.type
_entity.pdbx_description
1 polymer ?
#
loop_
_entity_poly.entity_id
_entity_poly.type
_entity_poly.pdbx_seq_one_letter_code
_entity_poly.pdbx_strand_id
1 'polypeptide(L)'
;MEISQISDIIFKLYLYADATKMIHYTTDGNHAHKMCDKIRNTIVDFADELAEQTFGYYGKPSYTQLTKLNKLEINETDDLGELCARASEIVDILRTEFNKIDKLSGVVSLIDDYKGAMQKNMFLCSFDKVSNYKQK
;
A
#
# COMPACT_ATOMS: atom_id res chain seq x y z
N MET A 1 -7.13 18.43 -1.21
CA MET A 1 -7.60 17.03 -1.26
C MET A 1 -8.51 16.76 -0.07
N GLU A 2 -9.60 16.08 -0.28
CA GLU A 2 -10.57 15.84 0.78
C GLU A 2 -10.25 14.57 1.56
N ILE A 3 -10.66 14.53 2.83
CA ILE A 3 -10.42 13.40 3.71
C ILE A 3 -11.05 12.10 3.19
N SER A 4 -12.17 12.18 2.46
CA SER A 4 -12.79 11.01 1.85
C SER A 4 -11.90 10.36 0.78
N GLN A 5 -11.19 11.18 0.01
CA GLN A 5 -10.24 10.68 -1.01
C GLN A 5 -9.01 10.04 -0.36
N ILE A 6 -8.52 10.63 0.73
CA ILE A 6 -7.41 10.09 1.50
C ILE A 6 -7.80 8.75 2.13
N SER A 7 -8.97 8.68 2.76
CA SER A 7 -9.48 7.45 3.36
C SER A 7 -9.65 6.34 2.34
N ASP A 8 -10.13 6.67 1.13
CA ASP A 8 -10.27 5.74 0.01
C ASP A 8 -8.93 5.05 -0.31
N ILE A 9 -7.87 5.84 -0.43
CA ILE A 9 -6.54 5.31 -0.74
C ILE A 9 -6.00 4.46 0.41
N ILE A 10 -6.16 4.91 1.67
CA ILE A 10 -5.71 4.16 2.84
C ILE A 10 -6.38 2.79 2.89
N PHE A 11 -7.69 2.72 2.68
CA PHE A 11 -8.41 1.45 2.74
C PHE A 11 -8.13 0.54 1.53
N LYS A 12 -7.81 1.12 0.37
CA LYS A 12 -7.30 0.32 -0.75
C LYS A 12 -5.95 -0.33 -0.43
N LEU A 13 -5.10 0.34 0.35
CA LEU A 13 -3.86 -0.28 0.85
C LEU A 13 -4.17 -1.53 1.68
N TYR A 14 -5.16 -1.47 2.57
CA TYR A 14 -5.58 -2.66 3.34
C TYR A 14 -6.13 -3.76 2.43
N LEU A 15 -6.85 -3.42 1.37
CA LEU A 15 -7.31 -4.42 0.39
C LEU A 15 -6.14 -5.07 -0.35
N TYR A 16 -5.10 -4.32 -0.71
CA TYR A 16 -3.88 -4.90 -1.27
C TYR A 16 -3.17 -5.82 -0.27
N ALA A 17 -3.14 -5.43 1.00
CA ALA A 17 -2.58 -6.28 2.05
C ALA A 17 -3.36 -7.61 2.18
N ASP A 18 -4.69 -7.55 2.13
CA ASP A 18 -5.53 -8.75 2.14
C ASP A 18 -5.29 -9.62 0.91
N ALA A 19 -5.10 -9.00 -0.27
CA ALA A 19 -4.79 -9.73 -1.50
C ALA A 19 -3.47 -10.50 -1.40
N THR A 20 -2.47 -10.00 -0.66
CA THR A 20 -1.24 -10.76 -0.43
C THR A 20 -1.51 -12.06 0.31
N LYS A 21 -2.50 -12.08 1.21
CA LYS A 21 -2.87 -13.31 1.93
C LYS A 21 -3.47 -14.36 1.00
N MET A 22 -4.24 -13.96 0.00
CA MET A 22 -4.77 -14.89 -0.99
C MET A 22 -3.63 -15.52 -1.80
N ILE A 23 -2.63 -14.75 -2.19
CA ILE A 23 -1.44 -15.26 -2.87
C ILE A 23 -0.64 -16.17 -1.93
N HIS A 24 -0.49 -15.79 -0.66
CA HIS A 24 0.20 -16.55 0.37
C HIS A 24 -0.33 -17.99 0.50
N TYR A 25 -1.64 -18.16 0.45
CA TYR A 25 -2.27 -19.47 0.57
C TYR A 25 -2.28 -20.29 -0.72
N THR A 26 -2.01 -19.67 -1.86
CA THR A 26 -2.08 -20.31 -3.18
C THR A 26 -0.73 -20.47 -3.86
N THR A 27 0.32 -19.90 -3.31
CA THR A 27 1.65 -19.93 -3.93
C THR A 27 2.42 -21.18 -3.54
N ASP A 28 3.31 -21.61 -4.44
CA ASP A 28 4.25 -22.69 -4.17
C ASP A 28 5.61 -22.11 -3.77
N GLY A 29 6.30 -22.83 -2.90
CA GLY A 29 7.66 -22.46 -2.50
C GLY A 29 7.72 -21.54 -1.29
N ASN A 30 8.78 -21.76 -0.51
CA ASN A 30 8.95 -21.10 0.78
C ASN A 30 9.30 -19.61 0.65
N HIS A 31 10.08 -19.26 -0.37
CA HIS A 31 10.47 -17.86 -0.59
C HIS A 31 9.25 -16.99 -0.93
N ALA A 32 8.40 -17.46 -1.85
CA ALA A 32 7.17 -16.77 -2.20
C ALA A 32 6.26 -16.59 -1.00
N HIS A 33 6.11 -17.65 -0.20
CA HIS A 33 5.31 -17.64 1.03
C HIS A 33 5.79 -16.56 2.02
N LYS A 34 7.10 -16.49 2.24
CA LYS A 34 7.70 -15.47 3.14
C LYS A 34 7.58 -14.05 2.56
N MET A 35 7.72 -13.90 1.25
CA MET A 35 7.59 -12.59 0.61
C MET A 35 6.18 -12.03 0.72
N CYS A 36 5.15 -12.87 0.67
CA CYS A 36 3.77 -12.43 0.91
C CYS A 36 3.62 -11.76 2.28
N ASP A 37 4.14 -12.39 3.33
CA ASP A 37 4.07 -11.81 4.68
C ASP A 37 4.86 -10.51 4.79
N LYS A 38 6.04 -10.46 4.20
CA LYS A 38 6.89 -9.25 4.23
C LYS A 38 6.20 -8.08 3.54
N ILE A 39 5.63 -8.30 2.37
CA ILE A 39 4.93 -7.25 1.61
C ILE A 39 3.67 -6.81 2.36
N ARG A 40 2.89 -7.76 2.87
CA ARG A 40 1.70 -7.45 3.66
C ARG A 40 2.04 -6.57 4.86
N ASN A 41 3.06 -6.93 5.62
CA ASN A 41 3.47 -6.16 6.81
C ASN A 41 3.95 -4.76 6.42
N THR A 42 4.69 -4.62 5.33
CA THR A 42 5.11 -3.32 4.82
C THR A 42 3.91 -2.43 4.50
N ILE A 43 2.90 -2.97 3.83
CA ILE A 43 1.68 -2.22 3.46
C ILE A 43 0.89 -1.83 4.71
N VAL A 44 0.64 -2.76 5.62
CA VAL A 44 -0.18 -2.52 6.82
C VAL A 44 0.47 -1.49 7.73
N ASP A 45 1.76 -1.62 8.00
CA ASP A 45 2.47 -0.69 8.86
C ASP A 45 2.46 0.72 8.27
N PHE A 46 2.67 0.84 6.97
CA PHE A 46 2.60 2.11 6.27
C PHE A 46 1.19 2.70 6.30
N ALA A 47 0.16 1.90 6.00
CA ALA A 47 -1.22 2.37 5.97
C ALA A 47 -1.67 2.91 7.31
N ASP A 48 -1.29 2.25 8.40
CA ASP A 48 -1.62 2.68 9.76
C ASP A 48 -0.96 4.02 10.08
N GLU A 49 0.34 4.14 9.84
CA GLU A 49 1.09 5.37 10.10
C GLU A 49 0.60 6.51 9.20
N LEU A 50 0.32 6.23 7.94
CA LEU A 50 -0.25 7.20 7.00
C LEU A 50 -1.59 7.74 7.51
N ALA A 51 -2.47 6.84 7.97
CA ALA A 51 -3.77 7.21 8.52
C ALA A 51 -3.62 8.12 9.74
N GLU A 52 -2.77 7.75 10.68
CA GLU A 52 -2.59 8.52 11.91
C GLU A 52 -2.06 9.92 11.63
N GLN A 53 -1.06 10.05 10.75
CA GLN A 53 -0.48 11.35 10.42
C GLN A 53 -1.44 12.23 9.60
N THR A 54 -2.12 11.66 8.61
CA THR A 54 -3.04 12.43 7.76
C THR A 54 -4.29 12.84 8.52
N PHE A 55 -4.86 11.97 9.33
CA PHE A 55 -6.02 12.30 10.16
C PHE A 55 -5.64 13.26 11.30
N GLY A 56 -4.37 13.23 11.74
CA GLY A 56 -3.86 14.22 12.67
C GLY A 56 -3.85 15.63 12.09
N TYR A 57 -3.60 15.77 10.80
CA TYR A 57 -3.60 17.06 10.11
C TYR A 57 -5.00 17.49 9.65
N TYR A 58 -5.73 16.60 8.97
CA TYR A 58 -7.03 16.90 8.36
C TYR A 58 -8.21 16.75 9.32
N GLY A 59 -8.02 16.08 10.46
CA GLY A 59 -9.09 15.68 11.36
C GLY A 59 -9.51 14.23 11.11
N LYS A 60 -10.02 13.57 12.14
CA LYS A 60 -10.44 12.18 12.03
C LYS A 60 -11.74 12.05 11.24
N PRO A 61 -11.87 11.04 10.38
CA PRO A 61 -13.13 10.74 9.70
C PRO A 61 -14.17 10.22 10.70
N SER A 62 -15.45 10.33 10.35
CA SER A 62 -16.51 9.69 11.11
C SER A 62 -16.59 8.20 10.76
N TYR A 63 -17.12 7.40 11.71
CA TYR A 63 -17.36 5.98 11.44
C TYR A 63 -18.29 5.78 10.23
N THR A 64 -19.31 6.64 10.08
CA THR A 64 -20.24 6.58 8.95
C THR A 64 -19.52 6.82 7.61
N GLN A 65 -18.56 7.74 7.56
CA GLN A 65 -17.76 7.95 6.36
C GLN A 65 -16.94 6.69 6.01
N LEU A 66 -16.34 6.05 7.02
CA LEU A 66 -15.53 4.85 6.81
C LEU A 66 -16.36 3.64 6.37
N THR A 67 -17.60 3.50 6.85
CA THR A 67 -18.46 2.37 6.47
C THR A 67 -18.83 2.37 4.99
N LYS A 68 -18.77 3.54 4.33
CA LYS A 68 -19.01 3.63 2.89
C LYS A 68 -17.88 3.04 2.05
N LEU A 69 -16.75 2.76 2.66
CA LEU A 69 -15.56 2.22 1.98
C LEU A 69 -15.64 0.71 1.75
N ASN A 70 -16.66 0.02 2.23
CA ASN A 70 -16.82 -1.42 2.07
C ASN A 70 -17.06 -1.86 0.62
N LYS A 71 -17.34 -0.92 -0.30
CA LYS A 71 -17.52 -1.18 -1.73
C LYS A 71 -16.27 -0.85 -2.56
N LEU A 72 -15.16 -0.52 -1.91
CA LEU A 72 -13.93 -0.22 -2.62
C LEU A 72 -13.41 -1.47 -3.35
N GLU A 73 -12.87 -1.24 -4.53
CA GLU A 73 -12.24 -2.26 -5.33
C GLU A 73 -10.80 -1.88 -5.63
N ILE A 74 -9.94 -2.89 -5.72
CA ILE A 74 -8.55 -2.73 -6.15
C ILE A 74 -8.36 -3.40 -7.49
N ASN A 75 -7.28 -3.06 -8.17
CA ASN A 75 -6.85 -3.71 -9.40
C ASN A 75 -6.14 -5.02 -9.02
N GLU A 76 -6.87 -6.12 -9.02
CA GLU A 76 -6.39 -7.41 -8.55
C GLU A 76 -5.38 -8.06 -9.50
N THR A 77 -4.46 -8.83 -8.93
CA THR A 77 -3.52 -9.66 -9.65
C THR A 77 -3.05 -10.80 -8.72
N ASP A 78 -2.72 -11.94 -9.30
CA ASP A 78 -2.12 -13.06 -8.58
C ASP A 78 -0.58 -13.05 -8.64
N ASP A 79 -0.01 -12.11 -9.37
CA ASP A 79 1.45 -11.91 -9.40
C ASP A 79 1.87 -11.00 -8.26
N LEU A 80 2.68 -11.52 -7.35
CA LEU A 80 3.06 -10.80 -6.12
C LEU A 80 3.87 -9.53 -6.41
N GLY A 81 4.79 -9.57 -7.36
CA GLY A 81 5.59 -8.41 -7.73
C GLY A 81 4.73 -7.31 -8.36
N GLU A 82 3.77 -7.68 -9.19
CA GLU A 82 2.82 -6.75 -9.79
C GLU A 82 1.89 -6.15 -8.73
N LEU A 83 1.41 -6.97 -7.79
CA LEU A 83 0.61 -6.47 -6.66
C LEU A 83 1.39 -5.42 -5.85
N CYS A 84 2.64 -5.72 -5.56
CA CYS A 84 3.54 -4.81 -4.85
C CYS A 84 3.69 -3.47 -5.59
N ALA A 85 3.86 -3.52 -6.91
CA ALA A 85 3.95 -2.31 -7.75
C ALA A 85 2.66 -1.48 -7.70
N ARG A 86 1.51 -2.12 -7.80
CA ARG A 86 0.20 -1.45 -7.74
C ARG A 86 -0.04 -0.80 -6.37
N ALA A 87 0.29 -1.52 -5.30
CA ALA A 87 0.17 -0.99 -3.93
C ALA A 87 1.15 0.16 -3.67
N SER A 88 2.29 0.20 -4.37
CA SER A 88 3.21 1.33 -4.31
C SER A 88 2.70 2.55 -5.09
N GLU A 89 2.17 2.34 -6.28
CA GLU A 89 1.73 3.42 -7.18
C GLU A 89 0.49 4.15 -6.67
N ILE A 90 -0.37 3.48 -5.92
CA ILE A 90 -1.64 4.06 -5.47
C ILE A 90 -1.46 5.31 -4.60
N VAL A 91 -0.30 5.49 -3.98
CA VAL A 91 -0.03 6.63 -3.10
C VAL A 91 0.64 7.82 -3.83
N ASP A 92 0.91 7.70 -5.12
CA ASP A 92 1.60 8.76 -5.87
C ASP A 92 0.82 10.07 -5.89
N ILE A 93 -0.51 10.00 -5.99
CA ILE A 93 -1.36 11.17 -5.94
C ILE A 93 -1.30 11.87 -4.58
N LEU A 94 -1.21 11.11 -3.49
CA LEU A 94 -1.07 11.67 -2.14
C LEU A 94 0.26 12.40 -2.01
N ARG A 95 1.34 11.81 -2.50
CA ARG A 95 2.65 12.43 -2.46
C ARG A 95 2.66 13.77 -3.18
N THR A 96 2.07 13.82 -4.36
CA THR A 96 1.97 15.05 -5.16
C THR A 96 1.21 16.14 -4.40
N GLU A 97 0.05 15.78 -3.83
CA GLU A 97 -0.76 16.74 -3.10
C GLU A 97 -0.12 17.19 -1.79
N PHE A 98 0.43 16.26 -1.01
CA PHE A 98 1.02 16.59 0.29
C PHE A 98 2.33 17.35 0.16
N ASN A 99 3.06 17.19 -0.96
CA ASN A 99 4.30 17.93 -1.19
C ASN A 99 4.07 19.45 -1.34
N LYS A 100 2.84 19.86 -1.57
CA LYS A 100 2.45 21.29 -1.64
C LYS A 100 2.23 21.90 -0.25
N ILE A 101 2.23 21.12 0.81
CA ILE A 101 1.85 21.54 2.16
C ILE A 101 3.02 21.30 3.10
N ASP A 102 3.63 22.39 3.61
CA ASP A 102 4.84 22.30 4.43
C ASP A 102 4.65 21.43 5.68
N LYS A 103 3.50 21.52 6.32
CA LYS A 103 3.18 20.74 7.53
C LYS A 103 3.09 19.24 7.29
N LEU A 104 3.01 18.81 6.04
CA LEU A 104 2.93 17.41 5.65
C LEU A 104 4.26 16.86 5.13
N SER A 105 5.36 17.57 5.34
CA SER A 105 6.69 17.10 4.91
C SER A 105 7.05 15.74 5.53
N GLY A 106 6.66 15.48 6.77
CA GLY A 106 6.86 14.19 7.41
C GLY A 106 6.06 13.07 6.74
N VAL A 107 4.86 13.37 6.26
CA VAL A 107 4.04 12.39 5.52
C VAL A 107 4.67 12.10 4.15
N VAL A 108 5.19 13.11 3.47
CA VAL A 108 5.92 12.91 2.20
C VAL A 108 7.12 11.99 2.41
N SER A 109 7.90 12.20 3.48
CA SER A 109 9.03 11.33 3.83
C SER A 109 8.57 9.89 4.11
N LEU A 110 7.46 9.73 4.81
CA LEU A 110 6.87 8.41 5.08
C LEU A 110 6.50 7.69 3.78
N ILE A 111 5.88 8.41 2.84
CA ILE A 111 5.54 7.86 1.53
C ILE A 111 6.80 7.45 0.76
N ASP A 112 7.83 8.29 0.75
CA ASP A 112 9.08 7.98 0.05
C ASP A 112 9.76 6.74 0.64
N ASP A 113 9.79 6.59 1.96
CA ASP A 113 10.33 5.41 2.61
C ASP A 113 9.53 4.14 2.27
N TYR A 114 8.21 4.24 2.26
CA TYR A 114 7.33 3.14 1.85
C TYR A 114 7.61 2.71 0.40
N LYS A 115 7.68 3.67 -0.53
CA LYS A 115 7.95 3.37 -1.94
C LYS A 115 9.32 2.72 -2.13
N GLY A 116 10.32 3.17 -1.38
CA GLY A 116 11.65 2.54 -1.37
C GLY A 116 11.60 1.11 -0.87
N ALA A 117 10.86 0.85 0.22
CA ALA A 117 10.68 -0.50 0.75
C ALA A 117 9.95 -1.42 -0.23
N MET A 118 8.91 -0.92 -0.91
CA MET A 118 8.18 -1.69 -1.91
C MET A 118 9.04 -1.99 -3.14
N GLN A 119 9.87 -1.05 -3.55
CA GLN A 119 10.82 -1.27 -4.65
C GLN A 119 11.81 -2.38 -4.32
N LYS A 120 12.33 -2.39 -3.09
CA LYS A 120 13.17 -3.48 -2.59
C LYS A 120 12.41 -4.80 -2.58
N ASN A 121 11.17 -4.81 -2.14
CA ASN A 121 10.34 -6.02 -2.13
C ASN A 121 10.11 -6.55 -3.55
N MET A 122 9.88 -5.68 -4.54
CA MET A 122 9.76 -6.09 -5.93
C MET A 122 11.05 -6.74 -6.44
N PHE A 123 12.21 -6.20 -6.07
CA PHE A 123 13.49 -6.80 -6.40
C PHE A 123 13.62 -8.20 -5.79
N LEU A 124 13.27 -8.35 -4.50
CA LEU A 124 13.34 -9.65 -3.82
C LEU A 124 12.37 -10.68 -4.42
N CYS A 125 11.24 -10.25 -4.95
CA CYS A 125 10.30 -11.12 -5.65
C CYS A 125 10.85 -11.64 -6.99
N SER A 126 11.91 -11.05 -7.52
CA SER A 126 12.53 -11.54 -8.77
C SER A 126 13.33 -12.83 -8.57
N PHE A 127 13.64 -13.19 -7.33
CA PHE A 127 14.37 -14.41 -7.01
C PHE A 127 13.42 -15.61 -6.92
N ASP A 128 13.95 -16.81 -7.25
CA ASP A 128 13.22 -18.09 -7.17
C ASP A 128 11.90 -18.10 -7.96
N LYS A 129 11.81 -17.25 -8.99
CA LYS A 129 10.64 -17.15 -9.87
C LYS A 129 9.34 -16.82 -9.10
N VAL A 130 9.44 -16.08 -8.00
CA VAL A 130 8.27 -15.62 -7.24
C VAL A 130 7.38 -14.74 -8.11
N SER A 131 7.98 -13.90 -8.95
CA SER A 131 7.25 -13.02 -9.82
C SER A 131 7.97 -12.83 -11.15
N ASN A 132 7.21 -12.74 -12.22
CA ASN A 132 7.70 -12.38 -13.55
C ASN A 132 7.59 -10.89 -13.83
N TYR A 133 7.07 -10.13 -12.87
CA TYR A 133 6.91 -8.69 -13.02
C TYR A 133 8.27 -8.00 -13.12
N LYS A 134 8.44 -7.18 -14.16
CA LYS A 134 9.67 -6.40 -14.35
C LYS A 134 9.45 -4.97 -13.93
N GLN A 135 10.33 -4.45 -13.08
CA GLN A 135 10.34 -3.04 -12.69
C GLN A 135 10.70 -2.19 -13.91
N LYS A 136 10.04 -1.07 -14.00
CA LYS A 136 10.35 -0.07 -15.02
C LYS A 136 11.62 0.70 -14.67
#